data_b14b492fa4bd97482f32967f7db83cfe
#
_entry.id   b14b492fa4bd97482f32967f7db83cfe
#
_cell.length_a   1.000
_cell.length_b   1.000
_cell.length_c   1.000
_cell.angle_alpha   90.00
_cell.angle_beta   90.00
_cell.angle_gamma   90.00
#
_symmetry.space_group_name_H-M   'P 1'
#
loop_
_entity.id
_entity.type
_entity.pdbx_description
1 polymer ?
#
loop_
_entity_poly.entity_id
_entity_poly.type
_entity_poly.pdbx_seq_one_letter_code
_entity_poly.pdbx_strand_id
1 'polypeptide(L)'
;MIIEKLKNIPKNPGCYLFKNDKQQIIYVGMSKFLPKRVSSYFQKNQKGKTKSLVENISDVEFKITSSEQEAIILEEELIKLYKPKFNIKGKDDKSRNWSICLTNEEYPKLEIVRNKKDERISLDFTSGNLCRETYNLIHDLFPLRSCSYDLNEENIKKEKFKTCLEFHLDRCNAPCVNKIQKVLYNSIVIDVKKVLSLDTQPIKRKLKKNMKYHSTNLEFEQAQNTLSKLEILESIDDKLNVIRLQKYNKKAFEIKNILGLKNQPNVIEAFDNSHNQGSSNVAASVRYENDKPVKSEYRNYIIRSFEGIDDYSSFDEILQRRFKRMLNEKQKLPDLVIIDGGKGQLNVGKRIFEELNLTKTIDLISISKDSKHKSSTIHLTNGDEIKIDTNKNFVLLSKIQEEVHRFVIKFHRKKESKRLFL
;
A
#
# COMPACT_ATOMS: atom_id res chain seq x y z
N MET A 1 17.57 22.02 -25.65
CA MET A 1 17.02 21.56 -24.35
C MET A 1 16.34 20.20 -24.47
N ILE A 2 15.30 19.97 -25.29
CA ILE A 2 14.65 18.65 -25.40
C ILE A 2 15.57 17.58 -25.98
N ILE A 3 16.40 17.90 -26.98
CA ILE A 3 17.34 16.98 -27.64
C ILE A 3 18.36 16.40 -26.64
N GLU A 4 18.82 17.19 -25.70
CA GLU A 4 19.74 16.77 -24.64
C GLU A 4 19.09 15.81 -23.65
N LYS A 5 17.84 16.09 -23.25
CA LYS A 5 17.05 15.20 -22.38
C LYS A 5 16.70 13.88 -23.08
N LEU A 6 16.50 13.90 -24.40
CA LEU A 6 16.24 12.69 -25.18
C LEU A 6 17.49 11.81 -25.35
N LYS A 7 18.70 12.35 -25.21
CA LYS A 7 19.96 11.58 -25.19
C LYS A 7 20.19 10.86 -23.86
N ASN A 8 19.65 11.41 -22.76
CA ASN A 8 19.89 10.95 -21.39
C ASN A 8 18.61 10.44 -20.72
N ILE A 9 17.78 9.67 -21.42
CA ILE A 9 16.54 9.09 -20.85
C ILE A 9 16.88 8.03 -19.82
N PRO A 10 16.33 8.09 -18.60
CA PRO A 10 16.53 7.06 -17.58
C PRO A 10 16.09 5.68 -18.06
N LYS A 11 16.89 4.63 -17.76
CA LYS A 11 16.59 3.25 -18.17
C LYS A 11 15.61 2.51 -17.24
N ASN A 12 15.13 3.18 -16.21
CA ASN A 12 14.24 2.66 -15.19
C ASN A 12 12.76 2.72 -15.64
N PRO A 13 11.86 1.95 -14.99
CA PRO A 13 10.43 2.17 -15.09
C PRO A 13 10.07 3.58 -14.60
N GLY A 14 9.01 4.16 -15.15
CA GLY A 14 8.56 5.47 -14.72
C GLY A 14 7.58 6.14 -15.67
N CYS A 15 7.24 7.39 -15.34
CA CYS A 15 6.39 8.26 -16.14
C CYS A 15 7.22 9.33 -16.87
N TYR A 16 6.73 9.69 -18.05
CA TYR A 16 7.22 10.84 -18.81
C TYR A 16 6.09 11.83 -19.03
N LEU A 17 6.42 13.12 -18.84
CA LEU A 17 5.50 14.23 -18.95
C LEU A 17 5.95 15.13 -20.09
N PHE A 18 5.17 15.19 -21.17
CA PHE A 18 5.46 16.11 -22.26
C PHE A 18 4.86 17.49 -21.97
N LYS A 19 5.66 18.53 -22.17
CA LYS A 19 5.30 19.91 -21.94
C LYS A 19 5.30 20.69 -23.24
N ASN A 20 4.41 21.69 -23.34
CA ASN A 20 4.40 22.63 -24.44
C ASN A 20 5.38 23.81 -24.19
N ASP A 21 5.41 24.76 -25.12
CA ASP A 21 6.19 26.00 -25.05
C ASP A 21 5.92 26.85 -23.79
N LYS A 22 4.69 26.77 -23.27
CA LYS A 22 4.26 27.44 -22.02
C LYS A 22 4.54 26.63 -20.75
N GLN A 23 5.36 25.56 -20.84
CA GLN A 23 5.67 24.64 -19.75
C GLN A 23 4.45 23.91 -19.14
N GLN A 24 3.30 23.91 -19.85
CA GLN A 24 2.13 23.16 -19.41
C GLN A 24 2.27 21.70 -19.81
N ILE A 25 1.90 20.78 -18.92
CA ILE A 25 1.88 19.34 -19.20
C ILE A 25 0.72 19.04 -20.14
N ILE A 26 1.06 18.58 -21.35
CA ILE A 26 0.10 18.27 -22.42
C ILE A 26 -0.16 16.77 -22.58
N TYR A 27 0.73 15.93 -22.09
CA TYR A 27 0.61 14.48 -22.10
C TYR A 27 1.41 13.85 -20.97
N VAL A 28 0.86 12.80 -20.35
CA VAL A 28 1.53 11.91 -19.40
C VAL A 28 1.46 10.50 -19.92
N GLY A 29 2.54 9.75 -19.82
CA GLY A 29 2.57 8.33 -20.16
C GLY A 29 3.56 7.58 -19.29
N MET A 30 3.40 6.27 -19.17
CA MET A 30 4.29 5.39 -18.42
C MET A 30 5.02 4.40 -19.31
N SER A 31 6.12 3.88 -18.83
CA SER A 31 6.80 2.75 -19.46
C SER A 31 7.64 1.97 -18.46
N LYS A 32 7.73 0.65 -18.66
CA LYS A 32 8.71 -0.21 -18.01
C LYS A 32 10.14 0.15 -18.41
N PHE A 33 10.32 0.63 -19.66
CA PHE A 33 11.61 1.05 -20.20
C PHE A 33 11.43 2.37 -20.97
N LEU A 34 11.68 3.47 -20.28
CA LEU A 34 11.43 4.82 -20.76
C LEU A 34 12.12 5.14 -22.10
N PRO A 35 13.41 4.75 -22.35
CA PRO A 35 14.09 5.10 -23.60
C PRO A 35 13.34 4.62 -24.83
N LYS A 36 12.97 3.33 -24.87
CA LYS A 36 12.24 2.74 -26.03
C LYS A 36 10.90 3.43 -26.28
N ARG A 37 10.16 3.69 -25.21
CA ARG A 37 8.82 4.30 -25.29
C ARG A 37 8.86 5.74 -25.74
N VAL A 38 9.72 6.54 -25.12
CA VAL A 38 9.83 7.98 -25.44
C VAL A 38 10.37 8.18 -26.85
N SER A 39 11.43 7.46 -27.23
CA SER A 39 12.00 7.54 -28.60
C SER A 39 11.00 7.15 -29.68
N SER A 40 10.04 6.28 -29.37
CA SER A 40 9.01 5.88 -30.36
C SER A 40 8.11 7.03 -30.82
N TYR A 41 7.96 8.08 -30.03
CA TYR A 41 7.20 9.28 -30.41
C TYR A 41 7.91 10.13 -31.47
N PHE A 42 9.26 10.12 -31.47
CA PHE A 42 10.08 10.96 -32.34
C PHE A 42 10.58 10.24 -33.60
N GLN A 43 10.07 9.02 -33.89
CA GLN A 43 10.36 8.30 -35.14
C GLN A 43 9.63 8.93 -36.33
N LYS A 44 10.21 8.79 -37.53
CA LYS A 44 9.61 9.23 -38.79
C LYS A 44 8.29 8.47 -39.04
N ASN A 45 7.27 9.16 -39.58
CA ASN A 45 5.95 8.63 -39.95
C ASN A 45 4.88 8.55 -38.84
N GLN A 46 4.88 9.43 -37.86
CA GLN A 46 3.76 9.56 -36.92
C GLN A 46 2.48 10.03 -37.65
N LYS A 47 1.33 9.42 -37.33
CA LYS A 47 0.02 9.72 -37.93
C LYS A 47 -0.99 10.21 -36.89
N GLY A 48 -1.96 11.00 -37.33
CA GLY A 48 -3.12 11.41 -36.51
C GLY A 48 -2.76 12.11 -35.21
N LYS A 49 -3.32 11.67 -34.10
CA LYS A 49 -3.17 12.29 -32.77
C LYS A 49 -1.73 12.32 -32.27
N THR A 50 -0.94 11.30 -32.57
CA THR A 50 0.46 11.24 -32.15
C THR A 50 1.29 12.32 -32.85
N LYS A 51 1.04 12.57 -34.14
CA LYS A 51 1.69 13.65 -34.89
C LYS A 51 1.36 15.00 -34.25
N SER A 52 0.07 15.28 -33.99
CA SER A 52 -0.35 16.51 -33.33
C SER A 52 0.22 16.66 -31.90
N LEU A 53 0.38 15.57 -31.16
CA LEU A 53 1.08 15.62 -29.85
C LEU A 53 2.54 16.04 -30.03
N VAL A 54 3.27 15.34 -30.92
CA VAL A 54 4.71 15.57 -31.12
C VAL A 54 5.01 16.98 -31.57
N GLU A 55 4.18 17.57 -32.44
CA GLU A 55 4.30 18.97 -32.90
C GLU A 55 4.16 20.01 -31.78
N ASN A 56 3.51 19.64 -30.66
CA ASN A 56 3.32 20.52 -29.51
C ASN A 56 4.30 20.25 -28.36
N ILE A 57 5.22 19.31 -28.50
CA ILE A 57 6.20 19.00 -27.45
C ILE A 57 7.38 19.96 -27.55
N SER A 58 7.63 20.71 -26.49
CA SER A 58 8.82 21.56 -26.34
C SER A 58 9.79 21.05 -25.28
N ASP A 59 9.30 20.30 -24.28
CA ASP A 59 10.11 19.76 -23.19
C ASP A 59 9.56 18.42 -22.67
N VAL A 60 10.41 17.67 -21.94
CA VAL A 60 10.05 16.41 -21.29
C VAL A 60 10.61 16.37 -19.87
N GLU A 61 9.79 15.87 -18.95
CA GLU A 61 10.16 15.57 -17.56
C GLU A 61 9.99 14.06 -17.30
N PHE A 62 10.91 13.46 -16.53
CA PHE A 62 10.85 12.06 -16.15
C PHE A 62 10.64 11.91 -14.65
N LYS A 63 9.72 11.03 -14.27
CA LYS A 63 9.51 10.60 -12.88
C LYS A 63 9.79 9.10 -12.80
N ILE A 64 10.92 8.74 -12.19
CA ILE A 64 11.39 7.37 -12.06
C ILE A 64 10.61 6.67 -10.95
N THR A 65 10.30 5.40 -11.15
CA THR A 65 9.67 4.53 -10.17
C THR A 65 10.51 3.28 -9.95
N SER A 66 10.27 2.56 -8.85
CA SER A 66 10.99 1.32 -8.54
C SER A 66 10.46 0.12 -9.33
N SER A 67 9.23 0.21 -9.86
CA SER A 67 8.55 -0.86 -10.61
C SER A 67 7.60 -0.31 -11.67
N GLU A 68 7.23 -1.19 -12.62
CA GLU A 68 6.23 -0.89 -13.63
C GLU A 68 4.85 -0.63 -13.00
N GLN A 69 4.52 -1.35 -11.92
CA GLN A 69 3.27 -1.17 -11.18
C GLN A 69 3.18 0.23 -10.57
N GLU A 70 4.25 0.72 -9.97
CA GLU A 70 4.31 2.09 -9.47
C GLU A 70 4.19 3.13 -10.60
N ALA A 71 4.77 2.85 -11.77
CA ALA A 71 4.65 3.74 -12.92
C ALA A 71 3.19 3.86 -13.42
N ILE A 72 2.43 2.76 -13.43
CA ILE A 72 1.00 2.75 -13.79
C ILE A 72 0.21 3.64 -12.84
N ILE A 73 0.45 3.50 -11.54
CA ILE A 73 -0.25 4.29 -10.50
C ILE A 73 0.09 5.77 -10.65
N LEU A 74 1.38 6.06 -10.79
CA LEU A 74 1.86 7.43 -10.95
C LEU A 74 1.31 8.10 -12.21
N GLU A 75 1.18 7.37 -13.33
CA GLU A 75 0.55 7.87 -14.56
C GLU A 75 -0.89 8.29 -14.31
N GLU A 76 -1.70 7.44 -13.67
CA GLU A 76 -3.11 7.75 -13.36
C GLU A 76 -3.22 9.00 -12.45
N GLU A 77 -2.38 9.12 -11.44
CA GLU A 77 -2.34 10.28 -10.54
C GLU A 77 -1.97 11.57 -11.28
N LEU A 78 -0.93 11.51 -12.10
CA LEU A 78 -0.47 12.65 -12.86
C LEU A 78 -1.51 13.09 -13.91
N ILE A 79 -2.22 12.15 -14.55
CA ILE A 79 -3.32 12.45 -15.47
C ILE A 79 -4.48 13.14 -14.73
N LYS A 80 -4.85 12.66 -13.54
CA LYS A 80 -5.88 13.30 -12.70
C LYS A 80 -5.49 14.68 -12.23
N LEU A 81 -4.23 14.86 -11.84
CA LEU A 81 -3.69 16.13 -11.34
C LEU A 81 -3.62 17.18 -12.44
N TYR A 82 -3.01 16.84 -13.58
CA TYR A 82 -2.71 17.82 -14.63
C TYR A 82 -3.78 17.90 -15.72
N LYS A 83 -4.67 16.90 -15.81
CA LYS A 83 -5.73 16.78 -16.85
C LYS A 83 -5.20 17.11 -18.26
N PRO A 84 -4.13 16.44 -18.72
CA PRO A 84 -3.42 16.85 -19.93
C PRO A 84 -4.30 16.76 -21.18
N LYS A 85 -4.10 17.71 -22.12
CA LYS A 85 -4.94 17.84 -23.32
C LYS A 85 -4.98 16.57 -24.19
N PHE A 86 -3.88 15.84 -24.30
CA PHE A 86 -3.75 14.69 -25.19
C PHE A 86 -4.01 13.34 -24.50
N ASN A 87 -4.21 13.29 -23.17
CA ASN A 87 -4.67 12.09 -22.49
C ASN A 87 -6.21 11.99 -22.60
N ILE A 88 -6.68 11.19 -23.55
CA ILE A 88 -8.13 11.04 -23.86
C ILE A 88 -8.81 10.12 -22.82
N LYS A 89 -8.09 9.12 -22.35
CA LYS A 89 -8.54 8.22 -21.26
C LYS A 89 -8.13 8.83 -19.92
N GLY A 90 -9.09 9.25 -19.10
CA GLY A 90 -8.83 9.80 -17.76
C GLY A 90 -9.39 11.19 -17.50
N LYS A 91 -9.98 11.87 -18.51
CA LYS A 91 -10.61 13.19 -18.33
C LYS A 91 -12.01 13.14 -17.75
N ASP A 92 -12.78 12.10 -18.03
CA ASP A 92 -14.14 11.91 -17.50
C ASP A 92 -14.08 10.92 -16.34
N ASP A 93 -13.74 11.43 -15.18
CA ASP A 93 -13.77 10.69 -13.91
C ASP A 93 -15.16 10.76 -13.25
N LYS A 94 -16.19 10.39 -13.99
CA LYS A 94 -17.32 9.66 -13.40
C LYS A 94 -16.90 8.19 -13.45
N SER A 95 -16.14 7.82 -12.45
CA SER A 95 -15.43 6.59 -12.21
C SER A 95 -16.16 5.37 -12.76
N ARG A 96 -15.66 4.80 -13.84
CA ARG A 96 -16.01 3.43 -14.20
C ARG A 96 -15.26 2.51 -13.23
N ASN A 97 -15.72 2.45 -11.99
CA ASN A 97 -15.18 1.53 -11.01
C ASN A 97 -15.64 0.12 -11.37
N TRP A 98 -14.69 -0.75 -11.58
CA TRP A 98 -14.90 -2.16 -11.69
C TRP A 98 -14.75 -2.79 -10.32
N SER A 99 -15.59 -3.77 -9.99
CA SER A 99 -15.49 -4.46 -8.72
C SER A 99 -15.65 -5.95 -8.92
N ILE A 100 -14.81 -6.74 -8.28
CA ILE A 100 -15.03 -8.17 -8.09
C ILE A 100 -15.82 -8.34 -6.80
N CYS A 101 -17.00 -8.94 -6.88
CA CYS A 101 -17.91 -9.11 -5.75
C CYS A 101 -18.24 -10.59 -5.53
N LEU A 102 -18.53 -10.97 -4.29
CA LEU A 102 -19.26 -12.19 -3.97
C LEU A 102 -20.75 -11.92 -3.97
N THR A 103 -21.54 -12.82 -4.59
CA THR A 103 -23.00 -12.75 -4.51
C THR A 103 -23.49 -13.12 -3.11
N ASN A 104 -24.70 -12.66 -2.76
CA ASN A 104 -25.33 -12.98 -1.48
C ASN A 104 -26.33 -14.14 -1.66
N GLU A 105 -25.80 -15.30 -2.09
CA GLU A 105 -26.58 -16.51 -2.34
C GLU A 105 -26.12 -17.63 -1.41
N GLU A 106 -26.89 -18.71 -1.33
CA GLU A 106 -26.57 -19.87 -0.48
C GLU A 106 -25.22 -20.53 -0.89
N TYR A 107 -24.96 -20.58 -2.18
CA TYR A 107 -23.67 -20.93 -2.78
C TYR A 107 -23.12 -19.71 -3.53
N PRO A 108 -22.40 -18.80 -2.86
CA PRO A 108 -21.91 -17.57 -3.46
C PRO A 108 -21.00 -17.83 -4.67
N LYS A 109 -21.08 -16.96 -5.65
CA LYS A 109 -20.17 -16.92 -6.81
C LYS A 109 -19.47 -15.58 -6.90
N LEU A 110 -18.37 -15.55 -7.64
CA LEU A 110 -17.69 -14.29 -8.01
C LEU A 110 -18.35 -13.68 -9.23
N GLU A 111 -18.52 -12.38 -9.24
CA GLU A 111 -18.93 -11.62 -10.41
C GLU A 111 -18.19 -10.29 -10.53
N ILE A 112 -18.06 -9.82 -11.77
CA ILE A 112 -17.51 -8.50 -12.07
C ILE A 112 -18.68 -7.53 -12.26
N VAL A 113 -18.72 -6.48 -11.44
CA VAL A 113 -19.77 -5.45 -11.45
C VAL A 113 -19.16 -4.10 -11.78
N ARG A 114 -19.90 -3.27 -12.55
CA ARG A 114 -19.54 -1.87 -12.79
C ARG A 114 -20.32 -0.96 -11.85
N ASN A 115 -19.65 0.06 -11.30
CA ASN A 115 -20.27 1.09 -10.46
C ASN A 115 -21.15 0.49 -9.36
N LYS A 116 -20.54 -0.40 -8.57
CA LYS A 116 -21.21 -1.08 -7.46
C LYS A 116 -21.92 -0.08 -6.54
N LYS A 117 -23.19 -0.32 -6.24
CA LYS A 117 -24.02 0.52 -5.38
C LYS A 117 -24.39 -0.14 -4.05
N ASP A 118 -24.08 -1.41 -3.87
CA ASP A 118 -24.43 -2.23 -2.71
C ASP A 118 -23.23 -2.43 -1.76
N GLU A 119 -23.50 -2.95 -0.55
CA GLU A 119 -22.49 -3.18 0.50
C GLU A 119 -21.85 -4.58 0.46
N ARG A 120 -22.00 -5.33 -0.65
CA ARG A 120 -21.36 -6.64 -0.77
C ARG A 120 -19.85 -6.53 -0.60
N ILE A 121 -19.24 -7.58 -0.07
CA ILE A 121 -17.77 -7.69 0.00
C ILE A 121 -17.23 -7.64 -1.41
N SER A 122 -16.33 -6.69 -1.67
CA SER A 122 -15.78 -6.43 -3.01
C SER A 122 -14.35 -5.94 -2.97
N LEU A 123 -13.69 -6.13 -4.09
CA LEU A 123 -12.41 -5.54 -4.42
C LEU A 123 -12.58 -4.62 -5.62
N ASP A 124 -12.25 -3.34 -5.45
CA ASP A 124 -12.47 -2.30 -6.45
C ASP A 124 -11.20 -2.02 -7.27
N PHE A 125 -11.41 -1.75 -8.57
CA PHE A 125 -10.35 -1.54 -9.56
C PHE A 125 -10.64 -0.27 -10.38
N THR A 126 -9.60 0.47 -10.69
CA THR A 126 -9.65 1.59 -11.64
C THR A 126 -9.52 1.11 -13.10
N SER A 127 -8.93 -0.08 -13.32
CA SER A 127 -8.71 -0.69 -14.63
C SER A 127 -9.55 -1.95 -14.82
N GLY A 128 -10.33 -2.01 -15.93
CA GLY A 128 -11.12 -3.18 -16.27
C GLY A 128 -10.27 -4.39 -16.66
N ASN A 129 -9.08 -4.17 -17.25
CA ASN A 129 -8.15 -5.26 -17.59
C ASN A 129 -7.58 -5.89 -16.31
N LEU A 130 -7.10 -5.06 -15.37
CA LEU A 130 -6.58 -5.54 -14.08
C LEU A 130 -7.68 -6.28 -13.29
N CYS A 131 -8.91 -5.79 -13.32
CA CYS A 131 -10.06 -6.45 -12.69
C CYS A 131 -10.28 -7.85 -13.28
N ARG A 132 -10.33 -7.97 -14.61
CA ARG A 132 -10.57 -9.24 -15.29
C ARG A 132 -9.44 -10.25 -15.07
N GLU A 133 -8.19 -9.82 -15.17
CA GLU A 133 -7.04 -10.67 -14.91
C GLU A 133 -7.04 -11.18 -13.46
N THR A 134 -7.33 -10.30 -12.50
CA THR A 134 -7.41 -10.68 -11.08
C THR A 134 -8.58 -11.65 -10.83
N TYR A 135 -9.73 -11.42 -11.47
CA TYR A 135 -10.89 -12.33 -11.41
C TYR A 135 -10.53 -13.73 -11.88
N ASN A 136 -9.86 -13.85 -13.03
CA ASN A 136 -9.47 -15.15 -13.58
C ASN A 136 -8.51 -15.89 -12.63
N LEU A 137 -7.49 -15.22 -12.10
CA LEU A 137 -6.56 -15.82 -11.14
C LEU A 137 -7.26 -16.27 -9.84
N ILE A 138 -8.22 -15.48 -9.33
CA ILE A 138 -8.99 -15.88 -8.15
C ILE A 138 -9.85 -17.08 -8.46
N HIS A 139 -10.48 -17.13 -9.63
CA HIS A 139 -11.33 -18.25 -10.05
C HIS A 139 -10.52 -19.54 -10.30
N ASP A 140 -9.32 -19.42 -10.86
CA ASP A 140 -8.41 -20.57 -11.07
C ASP A 140 -7.88 -21.13 -9.70
N LEU A 141 -7.67 -20.26 -8.72
CA LEU A 141 -7.23 -20.69 -7.38
C LEU A 141 -8.37 -21.26 -6.52
N PHE A 142 -9.57 -20.71 -6.65
CA PHE A 142 -10.75 -21.01 -5.85
C PHE A 142 -11.91 -21.40 -6.77
N PRO A 143 -12.12 -22.70 -7.05
CA PRO A 143 -13.09 -23.18 -8.03
C PRO A 143 -14.54 -23.04 -7.51
N LEU A 144 -15.00 -21.79 -7.40
CA LEU A 144 -16.39 -21.45 -7.11
C LEU A 144 -17.23 -21.61 -8.36
N ARG A 145 -18.56 -21.81 -8.19
CA ARG A 145 -19.48 -21.83 -9.31
C ARG A 145 -19.50 -20.49 -10.06
N SER A 146 -19.73 -20.55 -11.38
CA SER A 146 -19.95 -19.38 -12.25
C SER A 146 -21.35 -19.33 -12.85
N CYS A 147 -22.13 -20.42 -12.72
CA CYS A 147 -23.47 -20.55 -13.31
C CYS A 147 -24.49 -19.63 -12.64
N SER A 148 -25.62 -19.41 -13.36
CA SER A 148 -26.76 -18.60 -12.92
C SER A 148 -27.88 -19.42 -12.24
N TYR A 149 -27.64 -20.70 -11.96
CA TYR A 149 -28.65 -21.54 -11.33
C TYR A 149 -28.97 -21.06 -9.91
N ASP A 150 -30.25 -21.11 -9.54
CA ASP A 150 -30.71 -20.92 -8.17
C ASP A 150 -30.45 -22.20 -7.38
N LEU A 151 -29.31 -22.22 -6.69
CA LEU A 151 -28.83 -23.36 -5.89
C LEU A 151 -29.28 -23.20 -4.44
N ASN A 152 -30.49 -23.63 -4.16
CA ASN A 152 -30.99 -23.86 -2.82
C ASN A 152 -31.11 -25.36 -2.52
N GLU A 153 -31.21 -25.73 -1.25
CA GLU A 153 -31.26 -27.15 -0.84
C GLU A 153 -32.40 -27.91 -1.52
N GLU A 154 -33.56 -27.25 -1.76
CA GLU A 154 -34.71 -27.88 -2.38
C GLU A 154 -34.45 -28.18 -3.87
N ASN A 155 -33.88 -27.25 -4.63
CA ASN A 155 -33.59 -27.45 -6.03
C ASN A 155 -32.48 -28.50 -6.25
N ILE A 156 -31.50 -28.57 -5.35
CA ILE A 156 -30.44 -29.58 -5.39
C ILE A 156 -31.00 -30.96 -5.07
N LYS A 157 -31.84 -31.10 -4.04
CA LYS A 157 -32.52 -32.37 -3.69
C LYS A 157 -33.41 -32.92 -4.80
N LYS A 158 -33.99 -32.03 -5.64
CA LYS A 158 -34.82 -32.44 -6.80
C LYS A 158 -33.98 -32.89 -8.00
N GLU A 159 -32.66 -32.99 -7.89
CA GLU A 159 -31.72 -33.43 -8.93
C GLU A 159 -31.94 -32.71 -10.30
N LYS A 160 -32.31 -31.43 -10.26
CA LYS A 160 -32.63 -30.66 -11.44
C LYS A 160 -31.43 -30.32 -12.33
N PHE A 161 -30.22 -30.47 -11.81
CA PHE A 161 -28.99 -30.00 -12.43
C PHE A 161 -28.10 -31.15 -12.85
N LYS A 162 -27.25 -30.87 -13.88
CA LYS A 162 -26.17 -31.78 -14.32
C LYS A 162 -24.83 -31.06 -14.18
N THR A 163 -23.75 -31.83 -14.10
CA THR A 163 -22.39 -31.30 -14.17
C THR A 163 -22.18 -30.55 -15.48
N CYS A 164 -21.55 -29.38 -15.39
CA CYS A 164 -21.25 -28.53 -16.55
C CYS A 164 -19.75 -28.62 -16.93
N LEU A 165 -19.39 -27.96 -18.03
CA LEU A 165 -18.00 -27.93 -18.52
C LEU A 165 -17.02 -27.40 -17.45
N GLU A 166 -17.39 -26.38 -16.68
CA GLU A 166 -16.53 -25.82 -15.63
C GLU A 166 -16.13 -26.84 -14.54
N PHE A 167 -17.00 -27.83 -14.25
CA PHE A 167 -16.66 -28.93 -13.36
C PHE A 167 -15.59 -29.84 -13.99
N HIS A 168 -15.74 -30.18 -15.26
CA HIS A 168 -14.78 -31.05 -15.97
C HIS A 168 -13.43 -30.36 -16.23
N LEU A 169 -13.38 -29.04 -16.16
CA LEU A 169 -12.17 -28.23 -16.24
C LEU A 169 -11.57 -27.89 -14.86
N ASP A 170 -12.05 -28.52 -13.79
CA ASP A 170 -11.64 -28.27 -12.38
C ASP A 170 -11.82 -26.80 -11.92
N ARG A 171 -12.66 -26.03 -12.62
CA ARG A 171 -12.97 -24.65 -12.30
C ARG A 171 -14.21 -24.45 -11.43
N CYS A 172 -14.93 -25.54 -11.14
CA CYS A 172 -16.10 -25.54 -10.27
C CYS A 172 -16.19 -26.85 -9.51
N ASN A 173 -16.47 -26.80 -8.22
CA ASN A 173 -16.65 -27.99 -7.39
C ASN A 173 -18.05 -28.63 -7.48
N ALA A 174 -18.87 -28.25 -8.46
CA ALA A 174 -20.23 -28.76 -8.73
C ALA A 174 -21.14 -28.89 -7.49
N PRO A 175 -21.40 -27.79 -6.75
CA PRO A 175 -22.35 -27.82 -5.63
C PRO A 175 -23.78 -28.16 -6.09
N CYS A 176 -24.10 -27.92 -7.36
CA CYS A 176 -25.39 -28.17 -7.95
C CYS A 176 -25.80 -29.66 -7.97
N VAL A 177 -24.85 -30.59 -7.89
CA VAL A 177 -25.05 -32.04 -7.85
C VAL A 177 -24.39 -32.67 -6.62
N ASN A 178 -24.25 -31.93 -5.53
CA ASN A 178 -23.68 -32.36 -4.24
C ASN A 178 -22.26 -32.98 -4.31
N LYS A 179 -21.44 -32.62 -5.33
CA LYS A 179 -20.05 -33.09 -5.42
C LYS A 179 -19.15 -32.46 -4.33
N ILE A 180 -19.56 -31.35 -3.76
CA ILE A 180 -18.91 -30.71 -2.63
C ILE A 180 -19.91 -30.47 -1.50
N GLN A 181 -19.51 -30.75 -0.26
CA GLN A 181 -20.31 -30.44 0.92
C GLN A 181 -20.37 -28.92 1.13
N LYS A 182 -21.50 -28.39 1.59
CA LYS A 182 -21.75 -26.97 1.85
C LYS A 182 -20.69 -26.36 2.78
N VAL A 183 -20.28 -27.10 3.82
CA VAL A 183 -19.23 -26.64 4.77
C VAL A 183 -17.89 -26.40 4.06
N LEU A 184 -17.49 -27.32 3.17
CA LEU A 184 -16.26 -27.19 2.40
C LEU A 184 -16.36 -26.05 1.39
N TYR A 185 -17.50 -25.89 0.70
CA TYR A 185 -17.72 -24.76 -0.20
C TYR A 185 -17.61 -23.43 0.55
N ASN A 186 -18.22 -23.32 1.73
CA ASN A 186 -18.12 -22.14 2.56
C ASN A 186 -16.70 -21.83 3.04
N SER A 187 -15.88 -22.86 3.28
CA SER A 187 -14.46 -22.63 3.60
C SER A 187 -13.69 -21.98 2.46
N ILE A 188 -14.00 -22.34 1.22
CA ILE A 188 -13.43 -21.68 0.02
C ILE A 188 -13.91 -20.23 -0.06
N VAL A 189 -15.21 -19.99 0.17
CA VAL A 189 -15.79 -18.63 0.19
C VAL A 189 -15.11 -17.75 1.24
N ILE A 190 -14.78 -18.29 2.43
CA ILE A 190 -14.04 -17.56 3.46
C ILE A 190 -12.64 -17.16 2.97
N ASP A 191 -11.94 -18.05 2.29
CA ASP A 191 -10.61 -17.74 1.76
C ASP A 191 -10.70 -16.70 0.63
N VAL A 192 -11.71 -16.77 -0.25
CA VAL A 192 -11.99 -15.70 -1.24
C VAL A 192 -12.30 -14.37 -0.57
N LYS A 193 -13.09 -14.34 0.50
CA LYS A 193 -13.35 -13.10 1.27
C LYS A 193 -12.07 -12.46 1.79
N LYS A 194 -11.09 -13.27 2.24
CA LYS A 194 -9.78 -12.75 2.65
C LYS A 194 -9.03 -12.10 1.50
N VAL A 195 -9.02 -12.73 0.31
CA VAL A 195 -8.41 -12.14 -0.90
C VAL A 195 -9.07 -10.81 -1.26
N LEU A 196 -10.41 -10.75 -1.28
CA LEU A 196 -11.15 -9.51 -1.55
C LEU A 196 -10.89 -8.41 -0.50
N SER A 197 -10.56 -8.81 0.74
CA SER A 197 -10.15 -7.91 1.82
C SER A 197 -8.66 -7.56 1.81
N LEU A 198 -7.92 -7.95 0.76
CA LEU A 198 -6.47 -7.75 0.61
C LEU A 198 -5.62 -8.50 1.64
N ASP A 199 -6.15 -9.52 2.31
CA ASP A 199 -5.45 -10.35 3.31
C ASP A 199 -5.18 -11.77 2.78
N THR A 200 -4.08 -11.95 2.07
CA THR A 200 -3.67 -13.24 1.50
C THR A 200 -2.74 -14.04 2.41
N GLN A 201 -2.22 -13.44 3.48
CA GLN A 201 -1.20 -14.06 4.34
C GLN A 201 -1.66 -15.34 5.06
N PRO A 202 -2.90 -15.46 5.58
CA PRO A 202 -3.39 -16.69 6.16
C PRO A 202 -3.43 -17.84 5.16
N ILE A 203 -3.84 -17.55 3.90
CA ILE A 203 -3.92 -18.54 2.82
C ILE A 203 -2.51 -19.00 2.43
N LYS A 204 -1.59 -18.06 2.26
CA LYS A 204 -0.17 -18.35 1.95
C LYS A 204 0.48 -19.24 3.00
N ARG A 205 0.21 -18.97 4.29
CA ARG A 205 0.70 -19.82 5.40
C ARG A 205 0.12 -21.23 5.36
N LYS A 206 -1.20 -21.36 5.10
CA LYS A 206 -1.90 -22.64 4.96
C LYS A 206 -1.30 -23.46 3.80
N LEU A 207 -1.15 -22.88 2.62
CA LEU A 207 -0.57 -23.55 1.45
C LEU A 207 0.88 -23.97 1.70
N LYS A 208 1.72 -23.11 2.28
CA LYS A 208 3.11 -23.48 2.63
C LYS A 208 3.19 -24.64 3.62
N LYS A 209 2.28 -24.67 4.61
CA LYS A 209 2.20 -25.80 5.55
C LYS A 209 1.81 -27.09 4.85
N ASN A 210 0.81 -27.04 3.96
CA ASN A 210 0.34 -28.21 3.20
C ASN A 210 1.44 -28.71 2.24
N MET A 211 2.11 -27.82 1.51
CA MET A 211 3.22 -28.17 0.63
C MET A 211 4.33 -28.90 1.39
N LYS A 212 4.72 -28.39 2.58
CA LYS A 212 5.71 -29.03 3.42
C LYS A 212 5.24 -30.41 3.89
N TYR A 213 3.98 -30.56 4.29
CA TYR A 213 3.39 -31.83 4.70
C TYR A 213 3.47 -32.86 3.58
N HIS A 214 2.97 -32.55 2.37
CA HIS A 214 3.02 -33.47 1.22
C HIS A 214 4.45 -33.83 0.81
N SER A 215 5.36 -32.84 0.82
CA SER A 215 6.78 -33.09 0.53
C SER A 215 7.43 -34.04 1.56
N THR A 216 7.11 -33.86 2.85
CA THR A 216 7.66 -34.74 3.91
C THR A 216 7.11 -36.16 3.81
N ASN A 217 5.86 -36.32 3.33
CA ASN A 217 5.24 -37.62 3.12
C ASN A 217 5.54 -38.26 1.75
N LEU A 218 6.46 -37.68 0.98
CA LEU A 218 6.83 -38.10 -0.39
C LEU A 218 5.67 -38.08 -1.40
N GLU A 219 4.63 -37.29 -1.14
CA GLU A 219 3.46 -37.06 -2.01
C GLU A 219 3.78 -35.93 -3.01
N PHE A 220 4.73 -36.17 -3.92
CA PHE A 220 5.32 -35.16 -4.76
C PHE A 220 4.31 -34.48 -5.71
N GLU A 221 3.35 -35.22 -6.24
CA GLU A 221 2.30 -34.67 -7.12
C GLU A 221 1.42 -33.67 -6.34
N GLN A 222 1.02 -33.98 -5.13
CA GLN A 222 0.23 -33.11 -4.27
C GLN A 222 1.04 -31.88 -3.81
N ALA A 223 2.35 -32.08 -3.53
CA ALA A 223 3.25 -30.98 -3.23
C ALA A 223 3.38 -30.03 -4.42
N GLN A 224 3.53 -30.57 -5.65
CA GLN A 224 3.60 -29.78 -6.89
C GLN A 224 2.31 -29.00 -7.16
N ASN A 225 1.15 -29.64 -6.99
CA ASN A 225 -0.16 -28.95 -7.13
C ASN A 225 -0.28 -27.81 -6.10
N THR A 226 0.18 -28.02 -4.87
CA THR A 226 0.17 -26.97 -3.84
C THR A 226 1.15 -25.83 -4.17
N LEU A 227 2.29 -26.14 -4.78
CA LEU A 227 3.23 -25.13 -5.27
C LEU A 227 2.61 -24.28 -6.36
N SER A 228 1.96 -24.88 -7.37
CA SER A 228 1.25 -24.14 -8.43
C SER A 228 0.17 -23.19 -7.86
N LYS A 229 -0.56 -23.64 -6.83
CA LYS A 229 -1.51 -22.77 -6.11
C LYS A 229 -0.83 -21.59 -5.41
N LEU A 230 0.38 -21.78 -4.87
CA LEU A 230 1.18 -20.70 -4.28
C LEU A 230 1.63 -19.69 -5.33
N GLU A 231 2.04 -20.14 -6.50
CA GLU A 231 2.44 -19.27 -7.62
C GLU A 231 1.27 -18.41 -8.11
N ILE A 232 0.08 -19.01 -8.25
CA ILE A 232 -1.15 -18.25 -8.57
C ILE A 232 -1.44 -17.21 -7.47
N LEU A 233 -1.33 -17.59 -6.19
CA LEU A 233 -1.56 -16.66 -5.08
C LEU A 233 -0.53 -15.52 -5.06
N GLU A 234 0.71 -15.76 -5.43
CA GLU A 234 1.75 -14.73 -5.58
C GLU A 234 1.42 -13.77 -6.73
N SER A 235 0.96 -14.29 -7.87
CA SER A 235 0.47 -13.47 -8.98
C SER A 235 -0.75 -12.61 -8.60
N ILE A 236 -1.65 -13.14 -7.76
CA ILE A 236 -2.75 -12.37 -7.18
C ILE A 236 -2.18 -11.28 -6.26
N ASP A 237 -1.25 -11.60 -5.36
CA ASP A 237 -0.64 -10.63 -4.44
C ASP A 237 0.02 -9.45 -5.17
N ASP A 238 0.69 -9.70 -6.29
CA ASP A 238 1.28 -8.64 -7.12
C ASP A 238 0.22 -7.67 -7.64
N LYS A 239 -0.91 -8.19 -8.11
CA LYS A 239 -2.03 -7.35 -8.56
C LYS A 239 -2.69 -6.60 -7.39
N LEU A 240 -2.84 -7.26 -6.23
CA LEU A 240 -3.37 -6.64 -5.02
C LEU A 240 -2.43 -5.55 -4.46
N ASN A 241 -1.11 -5.68 -4.65
CA ASN A 241 -0.15 -4.65 -4.25
C ASN A 241 -0.38 -3.35 -5.03
N VAL A 242 -0.71 -3.42 -6.31
CA VAL A 242 -1.10 -2.23 -7.11
C VAL A 242 -2.29 -1.52 -6.45
N ILE A 243 -3.33 -2.28 -6.09
CA ILE A 243 -4.54 -1.72 -5.46
C ILE A 243 -4.24 -1.13 -4.08
N ARG A 244 -3.41 -1.82 -3.27
CA ARG A 244 -2.96 -1.32 -1.95
C ARG A 244 -2.23 0.01 -2.11
N LEU A 245 -1.33 0.13 -3.08
CA LEU A 245 -0.59 1.36 -3.36
C LEU A 245 -1.52 2.50 -3.82
N GLN A 246 -2.48 2.22 -4.71
CA GLN A 246 -3.48 3.21 -5.13
C GLN A 246 -4.31 3.74 -3.94
N LYS A 247 -4.79 2.83 -3.07
CA LYS A 247 -5.52 3.21 -1.86
C LYS A 247 -4.65 4.01 -0.90
N TYR A 248 -3.38 3.63 -0.77
CA TYR A 248 -2.42 4.34 0.08
C TYR A 248 -2.15 5.74 -0.46
N ASN A 249 -1.81 5.88 -1.74
CA ASN A 249 -1.49 7.16 -2.36
C ASN A 249 -2.65 8.17 -2.25
N LYS A 250 -3.89 7.70 -2.44
CA LYS A 250 -5.07 8.53 -2.20
C LYS A 250 -5.12 9.04 -0.75
N LYS A 251 -4.90 8.15 0.21
CA LYS A 251 -4.90 8.48 1.63
C LYS A 251 -3.75 9.41 2.02
N ALA A 252 -2.55 9.13 1.52
CA ALA A 252 -1.37 9.96 1.74
C ALA A 252 -1.55 11.37 1.17
N PHE A 253 -2.17 11.49 -0.01
CA PHE A 253 -2.52 12.78 -0.60
C PHE A 253 -3.55 13.55 0.24
N GLU A 254 -4.57 12.87 0.75
CA GLU A 254 -5.55 13.47 1.65
C GLU A 254 -4.89 13.95 2.96
N ILE A 255 -4.03 13.12 3.57
CA ILE A 255 -3.25 13.50 4.76
C ILE A 255 -2.38 14.73 4.47
N LYS A 256 -1.66 14.73 3.34
CA LYS A 256 -0.84 15.88 2.93
C LYS A 256 -1.66 17.17 2.89
N ASN A 257 -2.82 17.15 2.25
CA ASN A 257 -3.66 18.33 2.08
C ASN A 257 -4.26 18.82 3.41
N ILE A 258 -4.74 17.88 4.25
CA ILE A 258 -5.37 18.21 5.53
C ILE A 258 -4.34 18.79 6.51
N LEU A 259 -3.14 18.23 6.54
CA LEU A 259 -2.05 18.66 7.44
C LEU A 259 -1.19 19.79 6.84
N GLY A 260 -1.42 20.18 5.59
CA GLY A 260 -0.58 21.18 4.91
C GLY A 260 0.88 20.77 4.73
N LEU A 261 1.15 19.45 4.59
CA LEU A 261 2.52 18.96 4.43
C LEU A 261 3.13 19.37 3.09
N LYS A 262 4.44 19.56 3.07
CA LYS A 262 5.20 19.86 1.84
C LYS A 262 5.29 18.63 0.95
N ASN A 263 5.56 17.48 1.57
CA ASN A 263 5.76 16.20 0.89
C ASN A 263 4.55 15.28 1.07
N GLN A 264 4.34 14.37 0.12
CA GLN A 264 3.44 13.26 0.33
C GLN A 264 4.12 12.28 1.28
N PRO A 265 3.49 11.88 2.40
CA PRO A 265 4.13 11.09 3.44
C PRO A 265 4.26 9.60 3.05
N ASN A 266 5.07 9.29 2.03
CA ASN A 266 5.31 7.91 1.55
C ASN A 266 6.23 7.15 2.49
N VAL A 267 7.19 7.84 3.11
CA VAL A 267 8.09 7.30 4.12
C VAL A 267 7.85 8.04 5.43
N ILE A 268 7.38 7.32 6.42
CA ILE A 268 7.06 7.88 7.75
C ILE A 268 7.97 7.22 8.78
N GLU A 269 8.61 8.01 9.63
CA GLU A 269 9.34 7.51 10.80
C GLU A 269 8.73 8.08 12.07
N ALA A 270 8.35 7.22 13.03
CA ALA A 270 7.77 7.65 14.28
C ALA A 270 8.70 7.33 15.45
N PHE A 271 8.74 8.23 16.42
CA PHE A 271 9.59 8.17 17.60
C PHE A 271 8.76 8.22 18.87
N ASP A 272 9.12 7.37 19.85
CA ASP A 272 8.55 7.36 21.19
C ASP A 272 9.65 7.08 22.23
N ASN A 273 9.46 7.60 23.43
CA ASN A 273 10.30 7.32 24.58
C ASN A 273 9.49 6.67 25.72
N SER A 274 10.16 5.90 26.55
CA SER A 274 9.55 5.28 27.74
C SER A 274 10.43 5.47 28.93
N HIS A 275 9.82 6.03 29.98
CA HIS A 275 10.42 6.25 31.27
C HIS A 275 9.74 5.38 32.33
N ASN A 276 10.52 4.77 33.20
CA ASN A 276 10.01 4.15 34.42
C ASN A 276 10.86 4.60 35.60
N GLN A 277 10.23 4.92 36.71
CA GLN A 277 10.92 5.33 37.95
C GLN A 277 11.95 4.28 38.34
N GLY A 278 13.24 4.63 38.23
CA GLY A 278 14.37 3.77 38.64
C GLY A 278 14.99 2.89 37.56
N SER A 279 14.55 2.97 36.29
CA SER A 279 15.13 2.21 35.16
C SER A 279 15.76 3.12 34.11
N SER A 280 16.61 2.53 33.27
CA SER A 280 17.27 3.28 32.18
C SER A 280 16.25 3.81 31.18
N ASN A 281 16.35 5.09 30.84
CA ASN A 281 15.56 5.74 29.83
C ASN A 281 15.82 5.08 28.46
N VAL A 282 14.76 4.69 27.78
CA VAL A 282 14.81 4.05 26.48
C VAL A 282 13.87 4.74 25.49
N ALA A 283 14.25 4.72 24.22
CA ALA A 283 13.40 5.22 23.17
C ALA A 283 13.45 4.26 21.96
N ALA A 284 12.52 4.43 21.05
CA ALA A 284 12.48 3.65 19.84
C ALA A 284 12.02 4.48 18.65
N SER A 285 12.40 4.01 17.45
CA SER A 285 11.79 4.48 16.21
C SER A 285 11.27 3.31 15.37
N VAL A 286 10.17 3.54 14.68
CA VAL A 286 9.57 2.64 13.70
C VAL A 286 9.49 3.34 12.36
N ARG A 287 9.68 2.58 11.27
CA ARG A 287 9.64 3.11 9.91
C ARG A 287 8.57 2.41 9.11
N TYR A 288 7.82 3.20 8.38
CA TYR A 288 6.79 2.75 7.46
C TYR A 288 7.09 3.27 6.05
N GLU A 289 6.88 2.42 5.04
CA GLU A 289 6.92 2.81 3.64
C GLU A 289 5.63 2.32 2.96
N ASN A 290 4.87 3.26 2.38
CA ASN A 290 3.59 2.97 1.71
C ASN A 290 2.63 2.11 2.58
N ASP A 291 2.35 2.54 3.82
CA ASP A 291 1.51 1.86 4.84
C ASP A 291 2.07 0.49 5.33
N LYS A 292 3.26 0.10 4.94
CA LYS A 292 3.88 -1.16 5.38
C LYS A 292 4.99 -0.89 6.39
N PRO A 293 5.01 -1.61 7.52
CA PRO A 293 6.10 -1.50 8.49
C PRO A 293 7.39 -2.11 7.91
N VAL A 294 8.48 -1.36 7.93
CA VAL A 294 9.82 -1.81 7.53
C VAL A 294 10.58 -2.21 8.79
N LYS A 295 10.32 -3.44 9.29
CA LYS A 295 10.85 -3.91 10.59
C LYS A 295 12.36 -3.97 10.66
N SER A 296 13.08 -4.12 9.55
CA SER A 296 14.54 -4.04 9.46
C SER A 296 15.09 -2.67 9.82
N GLU A 297 14.25 -1.63 9.67
CA GLU A 297 14.59 -0.23 9.99
C GLU A 297 14.10 0.24 11.37
N TYR A 298 13.50 -0.64 12.16
CA TYR A 298 13.15 -0.33 13.55
C TYR A 298 14.41 -0.19 14.40
N ARG A 299 14.49 0.83 15.24
CA ARG A 299 15.66 1.10 16.08
C ARG A 299 15.25 1.27 17.53
N ASN A 300 16.12 0.79 18.41
CA ASN A 300 16.03 0.99 19.84
C ASN A 300 17.20 1.87 20.28
N TYR A 301 16.92 2.79 21.18
CA TYR A 301 17.90 3.73 21.71
C TYR A 301 17.99 3.59 23.23
N ILE A 302 19.20 3.61 23.74
CA ILE A 302 19.50 3.78 25.15
C ILE A 302 19.96 5.22 25.31
N ILE A 303 19.28 5.99 26.14
CA ILE A 303 19.60 7.38 26.42
C ILE A 303 20.81 7.40 27.36
N ARG A 304 21.80 8.23 27.08
CA ARG A 304 23.08 8.29 27.77
C ARG A 304 23.41 9.67 28.32
N SER A 305 22.75 10.70 27.83
CA SER A 305 23.15 12.09 28.05
C SER A 305 22.81 12.64 29.44
N PHE A 306 21.95 11.97 30.24
CA PHE A 306 21.55 12.42 31.58
C PHE A 306 20.95 11.30 32.42
N GLU A 307 21.03 11.47 33.75
CA GLU A 307 20.31 10.67 34.73
C GLU A 307 19.10 11.47 35.24
N GLY A 308 17.88 10.93 35.00
CA GLY A 308 16.62 11.56 35.41
C GLY A 308 15.51 11.41 34.39
N ILE A 309 14.35 12.01 34.66
CA ILE A 309 13.18 12.01 33.78
C ILE A 309 13.15 13.35 33.04
N ASP A 310 13.70 13.38 31.84
CA ASP A 310 13.57 14.53 30.97
C ASP A 310 13.29 14.05 29.50
N ASP A 311 12.01 14.16 29.13
CA ASP A 311 11.53 13.77 27.82
C ASP A 311 12.14 14.61 26.70
N TYR A 312 12.41 15.89 26.97
CA TYR A 312 12.94 16.81 25.97
C TYR A 312 14.38 16.47 25.59
N SER A 313 15.24 16.25 26.60
CA SER A 313 16.62 15.83 26.36
C SER A 313 16.72 14.45 25.74
N SER A 314 15.78 13.55 26.06
CA SER A 314 15.67 12.24 25.41
C SER A 314 15.41 12.35 23.90
N PHE A 315 14.41 13.14 23.50
CA PHE A 315 14.12 13.36 22.09
C PHE A 315 15.25 14.10 21.38
N ASP A 316 15.90 15.04 22.04
CA ASP A 316 17.07 15.73 21.49
C ASP A 316 18.18 14.74 21.10
N GLU A 317 18.60 13.88 22.05
CA GLU A 317 19.65 12.89 21.80
C GLU A 317 19.29 11.94 20.65
N ILE A 318 18.09 11.34 20.65
CA ILE A 318 17.74 10.31 19.67
C ILE A 318 17.56 10.87 18.28
N LEU A 319 16.92 12.05 18.13
CA LEU A 319 16.72 12.67 16.83
C LEU A 319 18.07 13.11 16.23
N GLN A 320 18.93 13.75 17.03
CA GLN A 320 20.27 14.12 16.58
C GLN A 320 21.09 12.89 16.12
N ARG A 321 21.12 11.81 16.93
CA ARG A 321 21.83 10.58 16.59
C ARG A 321 21.29 9.93 15.31
N ARG A 322 19.96 9.85 15.18
CA ARG A 322 19.32 9.23 14.01
C ARG A 322 19.59 10.02 12.76
N PHE A 323 19.28 11.31 12.74
CA PHE A 323 19.38 12.11 11.52
C PHE A 323 20.81 12.46 11.13
N LYS A 324 21.74 12.70 12.07
CA LYS A 324 23.16 12.83 11.77
C LYS A 324 23.70 11.55 11.11
N ARG A 325 23.33 10.38 11.62
CA ARG A 325 23.70 9.10 11.03
C ARG A 325 23.14 8.94 9.61
N MET A 326 21.84 9.23 9.40
CA MET A 326 21.22 9.13 8.08
C MET A 326 21.89 10.05 7.06
N LEU A 327 22.25 11.27 7.44
CA LEU A 327 22.96 12.22 6.59
C LEU A 327 24.36 11.72 6.24
N ASN A 328 25.12 11.25 7.23
CA ASN A 328 26.49 10.75 7.03
C ASN A 328 26.53 9.49 6.16
N GLU A 329 25.59 8.57 6.34
CA GLU A 329 25.48 7.32 5.58
C GLU A 329 24.69 7.51 4.27
N LYS A 330 24.26 8.73 3.94
CA LYS A 330 23.43 9.06 2.76
C LYS A 330 22.18 8.16 2.63
N GLN A 331 21.58 7.82 3.76
CA GLN A 331 20.35 7.01 3.78
C GLN A 331 19.15 7.82 3.26
N LYS A 332 18.12 7.11 2.77
CA LYS A 332 16.86 7.73 2.37
C LYS A 332 16.15 8.34 3.58
N LEU A 333 16.01 9.66 3.57
CA LEU A 333 15.29 10.40 4.62
C LEU A 333 13.78 10.10 4.58
N PRO A 334 13.05 10.19 5.72
CA PRO A 334 11.60 10.13 5.73
C PRO A 334 11.00 11.41 5.14
N ASP A 335 9.78 11.29 4.60
CA ASP A 335 8.98 12.45 4.16
C ASP A 335 8.29 13.13 5.34
N LEU A 336 7.89 12.31 6.34
CA LEU A 336 7.21 12.75 7.55
C LEU A 336 7.82 12.09 8.78
N VAL A 337 8.07 12.89 9.81
CA VAL A 337 8.43 12.42 11.15
C VAL A 337 7.30 12.69 12.11
N ILE A 338 6.98 11.67 12.90
CA ILE A 338 5.97 11.72 13.97
C ILE A 338 6.67 11.57 15.32
N ILE A 339 6.43 12.48 16.24
CA ILE A 339 6.86 12.38 17.63
C ILE A 339 5.65 12.02 18.50
N ASP A 340 5.73 10.93 19.27
CA ASP A 340 4.72 10.62 20.27
C ASP A 340 4.92 11.58 21.47
N GLY A 341 4.04 12.58 21.56
CA GLY A 341 4.16 13.64 22.55
C GLY A 341 3.42 14.92 22.18
N GLY A 342 3.51 15.92 23.04
CA GLY A 342 2.85 17.20 22.85
C GLY A 342 3.70 18.27 22.15
N LYS A 343 3.27 19.53 22.27
CA LYS A 343 3.94 20.70 21.67
C LYS A 343 5.40 20.85 22.11
N GLY A 344 5.73 20.51 23.36
CA GLY A 344 7.09 20.63 23.87
C GLY A 344 8.07 19.74 23.11
N GLN A 345 7.71 18.45 22.92
CA GLN A 345 8.50 17.50 22.15
C GLN A 345 8.59 17.89 20.67
N LEU A 346 7.51 18.44 20.11
CA LEU A 346 7.51 18.98 18.73
C LEU A 346 8.53 20.12 18.58
N ASN A 347 8.62 21.02 19.55
CA ASN A 347 9.55 22.14 19.50
C ASN A 347 11.02 21.68 19.57
N VAL A 348 11.31 20.61 20.33
CA VAL A 348 12.65 19.97 20.30
C VAL A 348 12.98 19.47 18.92
N GLY A 349 12.07 18.71 18.30
CA GLY A 349 12.27 18.20 16.94
C GLY A 349 12.43 19.31 15.90
N LYS A 350 11.65 20.40 16.01
CA LYS A 350 11.75 21.58 15.14
C LYS A 350 13.14 22.20 15.22
N ARG A 351 13.67 22.47 16.42
CA ARG A 351 15.02 23.01 16.62
C ARG A 351 16.08 22.14 15.96
N ILE A 352 16.05 20.81 16.18
CA ILE A 352 17.03 19.89 15.60
C ILE A 352 16.96 19.89 14.07
N PHE A 353 15.76 19.94 13.51
CA PHE A 353 15.60 19.98 12.05
C PHE A 353 16.07 21.30 11.45
N GLU A 354 15.97 22.42 12.19
CA GLU A 354 16.58 23.70 11.82
C GLU A 354 18.11 23.61 11.85
N GLU A 355 18.71 23.07 12.92
CA GLU A 355 20.15 22.86 13.07
C GLU A 355 20.74 21.96 11.99
N LEU A 356 20.02 20.92 11.58
CA LEU A 356 20.46 19.96 10.55
C LEU A 356 20.03 20.34 9.13
N ASN A 357 19.39 21.50 8.92
CA ASN A 357 18.84 21.96 7.64
C ASN A 357 17.85 20.99 6.99
N LEU A 358 17.05 20.27 7.79
CA LEU A 358 16.08 19.26 7.33
C LEU A 358 14.67 19.82 7.14
N THR A 359 14.38 21.04 7.62
CA THR A 359 13.03 21.63 7.58
C THR A 359 12.42 21.79 6.19
N LYS A 360 13.25 21.84 5.13
CA LYS A 360 12.77 21.88 3.74
C LYS A 360 12.49 20.50 3.15
N THR A 361 13.08 19.46 3.73
CA THR A 361 13.07 18.11 3.18
C THR A 361 12.10 17.19 3.91
N ILE A 362 11.94 17.37 5.22
CA ILE A 362 11.15 16.50 6.09
C ILE A 362 10.04 17.33 6.75
N ASP A 363 8.81 16.84 6.69
CA ASP A 363 7.72 17.37 7.49
C ASP A 363 7.76 16.76 8.91
N LEU A 364 7.37 17.55 9.91
CA LEU A 364 7.40 17.17 11.32
C LEU A 364 6.05 17.45 11.97
N ILE A 365 5.53 16.46 12.68
CA ILE A 365 4.34 16.58 13.53
C ILE A 365 4.57 15.89 14.88
N SER A 366 3.76 16.24 15.87
CA SER A 366 3.63 15.40 17.06
C SER A 366 2.18 14.98 17.27
N ILE A 367 1.98 13.87 17.98
CA ILE A 367 0.67 13.34 18.29
C ILE A 367 0.61 13.11 19.80
N SER A 368 -0.29 13.82 20.49
CA SER A 368 -0.56 13.63 21.90
C SER A 368 -1.88 12.93 22.13
N LYS A 369 -1.99 12.13 23.19
CA LYS A 369 -3.24 11.56 23.67
C LYS A 369 -3.84 12.46 24.74
N ASP A 370 -5.16 12.59 24.74
CA ASP A 370 -5.90 13.27 25.81
C ASP A 370 -5.68 12.55 27.15
N SER A 371 -5.80 13.27 28.28
CA SER A 371 -5.68 12.73 29.62
C SER A 371 -6.60 11.53 29.91
N LYS A 372 -7.69 11.39 29.15
CA LYS A 372 -8.63 10.26 29.23
C LYS A 372 -8.34 9.14 28.18
N HIS A 373 -7.26 9.23 27.41
CA HIS A 373 -6.88 8.31 26.32
C HIS A 373 -7.98 8.05 25.27
N LYS A 374 -8.95 8.96 25.16
CA LYS A 374 -10.12 8.82 24.26
C LYS A 374 -9.93 9.54 22.93
N SER A 375 -9.09 10.55 22.87
CA SER A 375 -8.84 11.32 21.65
C SER A 375 -7.36 11.63 21.49
N SER A 376 -6.90 11.68 20.23
CA SER A 376 -5.54 12.09 19.90
C SER A 376 -5.56 13.43 19.16
N THR A 377 -4.59 14.28 19.44
CA THR A 377 -4.42 15.59 18.80
C THR A 377 -3.09 15.64 18.05
N ILE A 378 -3.14 16.02 16.78
CA ILE A 378 -1.96 16.31 15.97
C ILE A 378 -1.58 17.77 16.17
N HIS A 379 -0.31 18.02 16.51
CA HIS A 379 0.26 19.34 16.58
C HIS A 379 1.18 19.56 15.38
N LEU A 380 1.02 20.68 14.69
CA LEU A 380 1.78 21.07 13.51
C LEU A 380 2.85 22.12 13.87
N THR A 381 3.92 22.16 13.10
CA THR A 381 5.04 23.11 13.32
C THR A 381 4.66 24.58 13.13
N ASN A 382 3.53 24.89 12.48
CA ASN A 382 2.95 26.24 12.35
C ASN A 382 2.11 26.66 13.56
N GLY A 383 1.91 25.77 14.54
CA GLY A 383 1.13 26.02 15.75
C GLY A 383 -0.31 25.50 15.70
N ASP A 384 -0.79 25.04 14.56
CA ASP A 384 -2.14 24.50 14.39
C ASP A 384 -2.28 23.14 15.09
N GLU A 385 -3.53 22.85 15.51
CA GLU A 385 -3.92 21.58 16.13
C GLU A 385 -5.10 20.94 15.42
N ILE A 386 -5.03 19.64 15.18
CA ILE A 386 -6.07 18.87 14.50
C ILE A 386 -6.43 17.65 15.34
N LYS A 387 -7.72 17.51 15.69
CA LYS A 387 -8.23 16.32 16.40
C LYS A 387 -8.40 15.15 15.45
N ILE A 388 -7.94 13.97 15.87
CA ILE A 388 -7.95 12.74 15.06
C ILE A 388 -9.34 12.08 15.03
N ASP A 389 -10.17 12.26 16.04
CA ASP A 389 -11.35 11.44 16.36
C ASP A 389 -12.43 11.36 15.28
N THR A 390 -12.44 12.24 14.31
CA THR A 390 -13.55 12.34 13.33
C THR A 390 -13.14 11.97 11.92
N ASN A 391 -11.84 11.74 11.64
CA ASN A 391 -11.39 11.59 10.26
C ASN A 391 -10.74 10.22 10.01
N LYS A 392 -11.40 9.37 9.22
CA LYS A 392 -10.89 8.05 8.79
C LYS A 392 -9.51 8.10 8.13
N ASN A 393 -9.08 9.27 7.66
CA ASN A 393 -7.78 9.45 7.01
C ASN A 393 -6.60 9.36 7.99
N PHE A 394 -6.83 9.68 9.28
CA PHE A 394 -5.78 9.65 10.30
C PHE A 394 -5.57 8.29 10.98
N VAL A 395 -6.38 7.27 10.64
CA VAL A 395 -6.23 5.90 11.17
C VAL A 395 -4.80 5.36 10.94
N LEU A 396 -4.17 5.75 9.82
CA LEU A 396 -2.78 5.37 9.54
C LEU A 396 -1.81 5.97 10.56
N LEU A 397 -1.94 7.26 10.87
CA LEU A 397 -1.04 7.95 11.80
C LEU A 397 -1.19 7.40 13.23
N SER A 398 -2.44 7.14 13.66
CA SER A 398 -2.71 6.50 14.96
C SER A 398 -2.10 5.10 15.04
N LYS A 399 -2.25 4.29 13.97
CA LYS A 399 -1.65 2.95 13.89
C LYS A 399 -0.12 2.99 14.01
N ILE A 400 0.52 3.98 13.39
CA ILE A 400 1.99 4.14 13.46
C ILE A 400 2.41 4.58 14.86
N GLN A 401 1.67 5.50 15.50
CA GLN A 401 1.88 5.91 16.91
C GLN A 401 1.73 4.71 17.86
N GLU A 402 0.68 3.92 17.72
CA GLU A 402 0.47 2.73 18.53
C GLU A 402 1.59 1.70 18.34
N GLU A 403 2.09 1.52 17.14
CA GLU A 403 3.18 0.58 16.86
C GLU A 403 4.50 1.02 17.47
N VAL A 404 4.87 2.32 17.41
CA VAL A 404 6.10 2.79 18.06
C VAL A 404 5.98 2.65 19.58
N HIS A 405 4.83 2.99 20.15
CA HIS A 405 4.56 2.82 21.58
C HIS A 405 4.66 1.35 22.02
N ARG A 406 4.04 0.44 21.29
CA ARG A 406 4.14 -1.01 21.52
C ARG A 406 5.60 -1.49 21.43
N PHE A 407 6.36 -0.96 20.48
CA PHE A 407 7.75 -1.39 20.25
C PHE A 407 8.69 -0.89 21.37
N VAL A 408 8.54 0.33 21.84
CA VAL A 408 9.34 0.87 22.94
C VAL A 408 9.06 0.15 24.25
N ILE A 409 7.77 -0.13 24.56
CA ILE A 409 7.39 -0.89 25.77
C ILE A 409 7.99 -2.30 25.75
N LYS A 410 7.95 -2.98 24.61
CA LYS A 410 8.56 -4.31 24.45
C LYS A 410 10.07 -4.29 24.72
N PHE A 411 10.75 -3.27 24.23
CA PHE A 411 12.18 -3.10 24.46
C PHE A 411 12.48 -2.82 25.95
N HIS A 412 11.71 -1.95 26.57
CA HIS A 412 11.81 -1.64 27.98
C HIS A 412 11.69 -2.91 28.85
N ARG A 413 10.61 -3.69 28.67
CA ARG A 413 10.38 -4.96 29.40
C ARG A 413 11.52 -5.96 29.21
N LYS A 414 12.08 -6.07 28.00
CA LYS A 414 13.21 -6.96 27.71
C LYS A 414 14.47 -6.53 28.44
N LYS A 415 14.67 -5.23 28.66
CA LYS A 415 15.82 -4.69 29.38
C LYS A 415 15.68 -4.90 30.88
N GLU A 416 14.49 -4.70 31.42
CA GLU A 416 14.18 -4.95 32.84
C GLU A 416 14.36 -6.43 33.20
N SER A 417 13.80 -7.36 32.38
CA SER A 417 13.98 -8.80 32.65
C SER A 417 15.45 -9.21 32.65
N LYS A 418 16.29 -8.66 31.77
CA LYS A 418 17.74 -8.94 31.80
C LYS A 418 18.43 -8.42 33.03
N ARG A 419 17.93 -7.31 33.65
CA ARG A 419 18.51 -6.73 34.86
C ARG A 419 18.14 -7.50 36.13
N LEU A 420 17.00 -8.21 36.11
CA LEU A 420 16.56 -9.08 37.22
C LEU A 420 17.28 -10.43 37.26
N PHE A 421 17.97 -10.81 36.19
CA PHE A 421 18.75 -12.07 36.09
C PHE A 421 20.28 -11.85 36.16
N LEU A 422 20.73 -10.62 36.40
CA LEU A 422 22.10 -10.23 36.74
C LEU A 422 22.17 -9.75 38.20
#